data_2b46709906f8a713357cfdd466ac6a4c
#
_entry.id   2b46709906f8a713357cfdd466ac6a4c
#
_cell.length_a   1.000
_cell.length_b   1.000
_cell.length_c   1.000
_cell.angle_alpha   90.00
_cell.angle_beta   90.00
_cell.angle_gamma   90.00
#
_symmetry.space_group_name_H-M   'P 1'
#
loop_
_entity.id
_entity.type
_entity.pdbx_description
1 polymer ?
#
loop_
_entity_poly.entity_id
_entity_poly.type
_entity_poly.pdbx_seq_one_letter_code
_entity_poly.pdbx_strand_id
1 'polypeptide(L)'
;MVKIQGKSVFGGVAIGPIGILKKKDKKVVRNHVEQAEEEIKRYESASKEAESQLQKLYDKALDEVGEANADIFHVHQLMLSDMDYVESITNMIRMQNVNAEYAIAMTSDNFSTLFEMMDDDYMRARAADVKDVSNRLIQILSGREDDPLQGDGPVILAADDLAPSETVQLDKSKILAFVTRYGSANSHTAILARTMNIPAIIGADFPGDCEGKTAVVDGATGCLYIEPEPELLRQMEEKQQNEQKKRELLQTLKGKEDVTLDGKKINLYANVGNVSDVMTALNNDAAGIGLFRSEFLYLEKNHYPTEEEQFQVYKTVAETMAGKKVIIRTLDIGADKQIDYFDMEPEENPAMGYRAIRICLDREDVFKTQLRALYRASAYGNIAIMYPMIISVDEVKKIKEISAHVRQELSEAGVPTGNVEEGIMIETPAAAIISDLLAEEVDFFSIGTNDLSQYTLAIDRQNPKLDTFFDPHHPAVLRLLQMVADNAHKAGIWVGICGELGADLSLTETFIRMGMDELSVSPAMVLPVRQKIRETT
;
A
#
# COMPACT_ATOMS: atom_id res chain seq x y z
N MET A 1 -24.35 -11.97 -24.88
CA MET A 1 -23.16 -11.37 -24.26
C MET A 1 -23.46 -9.96 -23.77
N VAL A 2 -23.16 -9.66 -22.51
CA VAL A 2 -23.20 -8.30 -21.94
C VAL A 2 -21.76 -7.91 -21.58
N LYS A 3 -21.29 -6.78 -22.12
CA LYS A 3 -19.98 -6.20 -21.76
C LYS A 3 -20.19 -5.03 -20.80
N ILE A 4 -19.50 -5.00 -19.68
CA ILE A 4 -19.56 -3.96 -18.67
C ILE A 4 -18.15 -3.43 -18.44
N GLN A 5 -18.01 -2.11 -18.46
CA GLN A 5 -16.75 -1.44 -18.21
C GLN A 5 -16.72 -0.94 -16.76
N GLY A 6 -15.72 -1.34 -16.02
CA GLY A 6 -15.35 -0.79 -14.73
C GLY A 6 -13.93 -0.24 -14.76
N LYS A 7 -13.37 -0.01 -13.58
CA LYS A 7 -11.97 0.40 -13.40
C LYS A 7 -11.15 -0.81 -12.93
N SER A 8 -9.99 -1.02 -13.55
CA SER A 8 -9.02 -2.02 -13.13
C SER A 8 -8.48 -1.71 -11.73
N VAL A 9 -8.41 -2.73 -10.89
CA VAL A 9 -7.76 -2.71 -9.57
C VAL A 9 -6.57 -3.64 -9.55
N PHE A 10 -6.75 -4.85 -10.09
CA PHE A 10 -5.70 -5.84 -10.24
C PHE A 10 -5.90 -6.63 -11.53
N GLY A 11 -4.82 -6.78 -12.30
CA GLY A 11 -4.81 -7.43 -13.61
C GLY A 11 -5.00 -8.94 -13.53
N GLY A 12 -5.11 -9.55 -14.72
CA GLY A 12 -5.33 -10.98 -14.90
C GLY A 12 -6.70 -11.32 -15.46
N VAL A 13 -6.88 -12.57 -15.86
CA VAL A 13 -8.13 -13.09 -16.40
C VAL A 13 -8.72 -14.13 -15.48
N ALA A 14 -9.98 -13.99 -15.10
CA ALA A 14 -10.73 -15.00 -14.39
C ALA A 14 -11.98 -15.40 -15.17
N ILE A 15 -12.27 -16.70 -15.20
CA ILE A 15 -13.41 -17.28 -15.91
C ILE A 15 -14.16 -18.19 -14.96
N GLY A 16 -15.45 -17.97 -14.80
CA GLY A 16 -16.27 -18.79 -13.91
C GLY A 16 -17.70 -18.25 -13.75
N PRO A 17 -18.50 -18.91 -12.93
CA PRO A 17 -19.83 -18.43 -12.60
C PRO A 17 -19.79 -17.20 -11.71
N ILE A 18 -20.77 -16.31 -11.86
CA ILE A 18 -20.95 -15.16 -10.97
C ILE A 18 -21.66 -15.62 -9.69
N GLY A 19 -21.09 -15.30 -8.54
CA GLY A 19 -21.74 -15.37 -7.24
C GLY A 19 -22.05 -13.96 -6.74
N ILE A 20 -23.33 -13.62 -6.56
CA ILE A 20 -23.72 -12.29 -6.06
C ILE A 20 -23.81 -12.32 -4.55
N LEU A 21 -23.00 -11.50 -3.89
CA LEU A 21 -23.15 -11.22 -2.47
C LEU A 21 -24.35 -10.28 -2.27
N LYS A 22 -25.51 -10.85 -2.01
CA LYS A 22 -26.72 -10.07 -1.74
C LYS A 22 -26.71 -9.61 -0.28
N LYS A 23 -26.52 -8.31 -0.06
CA LYS A 23 -26.94 -7.72 1.21
C LYS A 23 -28.45 -7.85 1.29
N LYS A 24 -28.93 -8.78 2.10
CA LYS A 24 -30.36 -8.88 2.38
C LYS A 24 -30.75 -7.63 3.16
N ASP A 25 -31.29 -6.63 2.46
CA ASP A 25 -32.00 -5.52 3.09
C ASP A 25 -33.20 -6.08 3.88
N LYS A 26 -32.93 -6.56 5.08
CA LYS A 26 -33.99 -6.94 6.01
C LYS A 26 -34.46 -5.66 6.66
N LYS A 27 -35.66 -5.21 6.27
CA LYS A 27 -36.35 -4.16 7.02
C LYS A 27 -36.45 -4.62 8.47
N VAL A 28 -35.68 -3.95 9.32
CA VAL A 28 -35.80 -4.15 10.76
C VAL A 28 -37.19 -3.69 11.17
N VAL A 29 -37.96 -4.60 11.76
CA VAL A 29 -39.34 -4.31 12.16
C VAL A 29 -39.33 -3.69 13.55
N ARG A 30 -40.05 -2.59 13.71
CA ARG A 30 -40.28 -1.98 15.00
C ARG A 30 -41.27 -2.84 15.79
N ASN A 31 -40.81 -3.46 16.88
CA ASN A 31 -41.63 -4.23 17.79
C ASN A 31 -41.68 -3.54 19.16
N HIS A 32 -42.85 -3.58 19.80
CA HIS A 32 -43.00 -3.11 21.17
C HIS A 32 -42.47 -4.18 22.14
N VAL A 33 -41.71 -3.75 23.15
CA VAL A 33 -41.22 -4.59 24.24
C VAL A 33 -41.85 -4.19 25.55
N GLU A 34 -42.26 -5.18 26.36
CA GLU A 34 -42.93 -4.90 27.65
C GLU A 34 -41.92 -4.53 28.76
N GLN A 35 -40.68 -5.03 28.66
CA GLN A 35 -39.64 -4.85 29.68
C GLN A 35 -38.36 -4.32 29.02
N ALA A 36 -38.22 -2.99 28.99
CA ALA A 36 -37.09 -2.31 28.37
C ALA A 36 -35.72 -2.74 28.95
N GLU A 37 -35.64 -2.99 30.27
CA GLU A 37 -34.37 -3.39 30.90
C GLU A 37 -33.96 -4.84 30.56
N GLU A 38 -34.85 -5.73 30.25
CA GLU A 38 -34.52 -7.05 29.69
C GLU A 38 -34.00 -6.97 28.27
N GLU A 39 -34.59 -6.10 27.46
CA GLU A 39 -34.15 -5.86 26.09
C GLU A 39 -32.77 -5.17 26.05
N ILE A 40 -32.48 -4.26 26.99
CA ILE A 40 -31.15 -3.67 27.15
C ILE A 40 -30.12 -4.75 27.50
N LYS A 41 -30.41 -5.68 28.42
CA LYS A 41 -29.53 -6.82 28.73
C LYS A 41 -29.29 -7.72 27.52
N ARG A 42 -30.31 -7.92 26.68
CA ARG A 42 -30.20 -8.67 25.41
C ARG A 42 -29.24 -7.95 24.46
N TYR A 43 -29.35 -6.63 24.33
CA TYR A 43 -28.40 -5.79 23.58
C TYR A 43 -26.99 -5.88 24.13
N GLU A 44 -26.80 -5.73 25.44
CA GLU A 44 -25.48 -5.82 26.10
C GLU A 44 -24.81 -7.19 25.89
N SER A 45 -25.60 -8.27 25.91
CA SER A 45 -25.12 -9.62 25.60
C SER A 45 -24.66 -9.73 24.15
N ALA A 46 -25.44 -9.17 23.22
CA ALA A 46 -25.07 -9.13 21.80
C ALA A 46 -23.83 -8.28 21.52
N SER A 47 -23.66 -7.17 22.27
CA SER A 47 -22.48 -6.31 22.18
C SER A 47 -21.20 -7.06 22.59
N LYS A 48 -21.24 -7.82 23.70
CA LYS A 48 -20.10 -8.65 24.14
C LYS A 48 -19.77 -9.76 23.14
N GLU A 49 -20.78 -10.38 22.56
CA GLU A 49 -20.56 -11.39 21.50
C GLU A 49 -19.95 -10.74 20.25
N ALA A 50 -20.43 -9.55 19.84
CA ALA A 50 -19.86 -8.80 18.74
C ALA A 50 -18.39 -8.44 18.98
N GLU A 51 -18.04 -8.00 20.18
CA GLU A 51 -16.65 -7.70 20.57
C GLU A 51 -15.76 -8.95 20.45
N SER A 52 -16.23 -10.12 20.93
CA SER A 52 -15.52 -11.38 20.79
C SER A 52 -15.33 -11.82 19.34
N GLN A 53 -16.34 -11.62 18.49
CA GLN A 53 -16.25 -11.92 17.05
C GLN A 53 -15.29 -10.97 16.34
N LEU A 54 -15.30 -9.68 16.68
CA LEU A 54 -14.37 -8.69 16.13
C LEU A 54 -12.92 -8.99 16.53
N GLN A 55 -12.69 -9.47 17.76
CA GLN A 55 -11.35 -9.91 18.15
C GLN A 55 -10.85 -11.08 17.31
N LYS A 56 -11.69 -12.08 17.05
CA LYS A 56 -11.32 -13.19 16.15
C LYS A 56 -11.04 -12.74 14.72
N LEU A 57 -11.79 -11.73 14.23
CA LEU A 57 -11.53 -11.14 12.91
C LEU A 57 -10.24 -10.34 12.88
N TYR A 58 -9.94 -9.61 13.97
CA TYR A 58 -8.67 -8.91 14.12
C TYR A 58 -7.50 -9.90 14.06
N ASP A 59 -7.53 -10.96 14.87
CA ASP A 59 -6.48 -11.97 14.90
C ASP A 59 -6.26 -12.63 13.52
N LYS A 60 -7.37 -12.97 12.84
CA LYS A 60 -7.32 -13.53 11.48
C LYS A 60 -6.77 -12.54 10.46
N ALA A 61 -7.21 -11.28 10.51
CA ALA A 61 -6.75 -10.24 9.61
C ALA A 61 -5.27 -9.91 9.83
N LEU A 62 -4.80 -9.93 11.08
CA LEU A 62 -3.40 -9.71 11.43
C LEU A 62 -2.49 -10.71 10.70
N ASP A 63 -2.88 -11.99 10.69
CA ASP A 63 -2.14 -13.06 10.03
C ASP A 63 -2.22 -12.98 8.49
N GLU A 64 -3.34 -12.51 7.94
CA GLU A 64 -3.63 -12.59 6.50
C GLU A 64 -3.29 -11.33 5.71
N VAL A 65 -3.48 -10.14 6.29
CA VAL A 65 -3.36 -8.85 5.59
C VAL A 65 -2.54 -7.81 6.35
N GLY A 66 -2.01 -8.17 7.53
CA GLY A 66 -1.14 -7.34 8.37
C GLY A 66 -1.87 -6.35 9.28
N GLU A 67 -1.11 -5.77 10.23
CA GLU A 67 -1.61 -4.95 11.34
C GLU A 67 -2.43 -3.74 10.87
N ALA A 68 -1.91 -2.97 9.91
CA ALA A 68 -2.58 -1.77 9.41
C ALA A 68 -4.01 -2.03 8.85
N ASN A 69 -4.26 -3.22 8.30
CA ASN A 69 -5.58 -3.60 7.80
C ASN A 69 -6.42 -4.31 8.88
N ALA A 70 -5.78 -4.89 9.89
CA ALA A 70 -6.46 -5.51 11.03
C ALA A 70 -7.02 -4.45 11.99
N ASP A 71 -6.38 -3.29 12.11
CA ASP A 71 -6.76 -2.21 13.02
C ASP A 71 -8.20 -1.71 12.85
N ILE A 72 -8.78 -1.88 11.68
CA ILE A 72 -10.20 -1.55 11.46
C ILE A 72 -11.12 -2.30 12.44
N PHE A 73 -10.79 -3.55 12.80
CA PHE A 73 -11.58 -4.32 13.75
C PHE A 73 -11.42 -3.83 15.19
N HIS A 74 -10.24 -3.28 15.53
CA HIS A 74 -10.04 -2.61 16.80
C HIS A 74 -10.89 -1.32 16.88
N VAL A 75 -10.93 -0.55 15.80
CA VAL A 75 -11.82 0.62 15.70
C VAL A 75 -13.30 0.22 15.86
N HIS A 76 -13.72 -0.88 15.24
CA HIS A 76 -15.09 -1.40 15.40
C HIS A 76 -15.38 -1.80 16.85
N GLN A 77 -14.41 -2.36 17.59
CA GLN A 77 -14.55 -2.64 19.02
C GLN A 77 -14.71 -1.36 19.85
N LEU A 78 -13.94 -0.31 19.54
CA LEU A 78 -14.08 0.99 20.19
C LEU A 78 -15.46 1.60 19.95
N MET A 79 -16.02 1.46 18.74
CA MET A 79 -17.38 1.93 18.44
C MET A 79 -18.46 1.20 19.23
N LEU A 80 -18.30 -0.11 19.49
CA LEU A 80 -19.23 -0.87 20.35
C LEU A 80 -19.26 -0.36 21.79
N SER A 81 -18.17 0.24 22.27
CA SER A 81 -18.03 0.79 23.62
C SER A 81 -18.18 2.32 23.68
N ASP A 82 -18.44 2.97 22.54
CA ASP A 82 -18.63 4.41 22.47
C ASP A 82 -19.87 4.83 23.25
N MET A 83 -19.72 5.80 24.19
CA MET A 83 -20.78 6.20 25.11
C MET A 83 -22.00 6.77 24.37
N ASP A 84 -21.78 7.60 23.36
CA ASP A 84 -22.87 8.26 22.62
C ASP A 84 -23.67 7.23 21.81
N TYR A 85 -22.97 6.26 21.20
CA TYR A 85 -23.59 5.17 20.47
C TYR A 85 -24.41 4.26 21.39
N VAL A 86 -23.86 3.83 22.52
CA VAL A 86 -24.51 2.97 23.51
C VAL A 86 -25.70 3.67 24.15
N GLU A 87 -25.54 4.94 24.55
CA GLU A 87 -26.62 5.73 25.14
C GLU A 87 -27.76 5.98 24.15
N SER A 88 -27.46 6.24 22.90
CA SER A 88 -28.49 6.42 21.86
C SER A 88 -29.39 5.18 21.75
N ILE A 89 -28.79 3.99 21.68
CA ILE A 89 -29.51 2.72 21.59
C ILE A 89 -30.33 2.46 22.87
N THR A 90 -29.69 2.54 24.04
CA THR A 90 -30.33 2.19 25.33
C THR A 90 -31.43 3.18 25.69
N ASN A 91 -31.24 4.48 25.40
CA ASN A 91 -32.29 5.49 25.62
C ASN A 91 -33.48 5.29 24.67
N MET A 92 -33.22 4.90 23.41
CA MET A 92 -34.32 4.60 22.48
C MET A 92 -35.14 3.40 22.94
N ILE A 93 -34.48 2.32 23.40
CA ILE A 93 -35.18 1.16 23.98
C ILE A 93 -36.02 1.58 25.18
N ARG A 94 -35.44 2.35 26.11
CA ARG A 94 -36.06 2.77 27.37
C ARG A 94 -37.24 3.73 27.18
N MET A 95 -37.06 4.74 26.30
CA MET A 95 -38.05 5.78 26.10
C MET A 95 -39.22 5.39 25.16
N GLN A 96 -38.92 4.53 24.19
CA GLN A 96 -39.87 4.16 23.16
C GLN A 96 -40.42 2.74 23.29
N ASN A 97 -39.90 1.93 24.23
CA ASN A 97 -40.24 0.53 24.43
C ASN A 97 -40.13 -0.27 23.11
N VAL A 98 -39.04 -0.12 22.40
CA VAL A 98 -38.78 -0.80 21.11
C VAL A 98 -37.72 -1.89 21.27
N ASN A 99 -37.72 -2.85 20.35
CA ASN A 99 -36.71 -3.92 20.30
C ASN A 99 -35.33 -3.39 19.95
N ALA A 100 -34.30 -4.08 20.41
CA ALA A 100 -32.89 -3.71 20.24
C ALA A 100 -32.50 -3.58 18.77
N GLU A 101 -32.94 -4.47 17.90
CA GLU A 101 -32.65 -4.40 16.45
C GLU A 101 -33.11 -3.08 15.83
N TYR A 102 -34.31 -2.61 16.20
CA TYR A 102 -34.84 -1.34 15.70
C TYR A 102 -34.05 -0.15 16.25
N ALA A 103 -33.74 -0.15 17.55
CA ALA A 103 -32.95 0.89 18.17
C ALA A 103 -31.55 0.99 17.55
N ILE A 104 -30.89 -0.14 17.27
CA ILE A 104 -29.59 -0.20 16.60
C ILE A 104 -29.69 0.34 15.17
N ALA A 105 -30.69 -0.08 14.38
CA ALA A 105 -30.86 0.38 13.01
C ALA A 105 -31.05 1.90 12.93
N MET A 106 -31.90 2.46 13.77
CA MET A 106 -32.16 3.90 13.82
C MET A 106 -30.93 4.69 14.28
N THR A 107 -30.19 4.19 15.26
CA THR A 107 -28.94 4.79 15.72
C THR A 107 -27.89 4.75 14.61
N SER A 108 -27.76 3.63 13.91
CA SER A 108 -26.88 3.46 12.75
C SER A 108 -27.16 4.49 11.66
N ASP A 109 -28.43 4.67 11.29
CA ASP A 109 -28.83 5.64 10.26
C ASP A 109 -28.48 7.07 10.69
N ASN A 110 -28.73 7.42 11.96
CA ASN A 110 -28.43 8.74 12.49
C ASN A 110 -26.93 9.04 12.48
N PHE A 111 -26.12 8.13 13.02
CA PHE A 111 -24.66 8.30 13.09
C PHE A 111 -24.03 8.28 11.70
N SER A 112 -24.47 7.37 10.82
CA SER A 112 -23.97 7.33 9.43
C SER A 112 -24.27 8.64 8.69
N THR A 113 -25.48 9.17 8.84
CA THR A 113 -25.86 10.46 8.21
C THR A 113 -25.00 11.61 8.75
N LEU A 114 -24.73 11.64 10.06
CA LEU A 114 -23.85 12.65 10.66
C LEU A 114 -22.43 12.58 10.08
N PHE A 115 -21.85 11.39 9.98
CA PHE A 115 -20.52 11.21 9.39
C PHE A 115 -20.49 11.54 7.89
N GLU A 116 -21.51 11.16 7.12
CA GLU A 116 -21.61 11.48 5.68
C GLU A 116 -21.70 12.99 5.41
N MET A 117 -22.18 13.79 6.37
CA MET A 117 -22.30 15.26 6.27
C MET A 117 -21.00 16.00 6.67
N MET A 118 -20.00 15.32 7.19
CA MET A 118 -18.73 15.94 7.57
C MET A 118 -17.88 16.26 6.33
N ASP A 119 -17.14 17.37 6.36
CA ASP A 119 -16.26 17.79 5.27
C ASP A 119 -14.95 16.98 5.19
N ASP A 120 -14.65 16.16 6.19
CA ASP A 120 -13.46 15.31 6.30
C ASP A 120 -13.70 13.94 5.65
N ASP A 121 -12.88 13.56 4.67
CA ASP A 121 -12.96 12.29 3.95
C ASP A 121 -12.76 11.07 4.86
N TYR A 122 -11.90 11.18 5.88
CA TYR A 122 -11.67 10.13 6.85
C TYR A 122 -12.92 9.90 7.72
N MET A 123 -13.54 10.99 8.19
CA MET A 123 -14.78 10.90 8.98
C MET A 123 -15.95 10.39 8.14
N ARG A 124 -16.04 10.77 6.85
CA ARG A 124 -17.07 10.22 5.94
C ARG A 124 -16.91 8.71 5.75
N ALA A 125 -15.69 8.20 5.70
CA ALA A 125 -15.46 6.76 5.61
C ALA A 125 -16.00 5.99 6.83
N ARG A 126 -16.05 6.62 8.01
CA ARG A 126 -16.60 6.03 9.26
C ARG A 126 -18.10 5.71 9.18
N ALA A 127 -18.84 6.33 8.28
CA ALA A 127 -20.24 5.99 8.07
C ALA A 127 -20.42 4.51 7.69
N ALA A 128 -19.53 3.96 6.89
CA ALA A 128 -19.53 2.54 6.52
C ALA A 128 -19.21 1.63 7.72
N ASP A 129 -18.28 2.05 8.59
CA ASP A 129 -17.90 1.30 9.79
C ASP A 129 -19.07 1.21 10.78
N VAL A 130 -19.80 2.32 11.00
CA VAL A 130 -21.02 2.31 11.83
C VAL A 130 -22.05 1.31 11.30
N LYS A 131 -22.26 1.28 9.99
CA LYS A 131 -23.17 0.33 9.34
C LYS A 131 -22.71 -1.12 9.53
N ASP A 132 -21.42 -1.40 9.42
CA ASP A 132 -20.87 -2.75 9.59
C ASP A 132 -21.05 -3.24 11.03
N VAL A 133 -20.67 -2.43 12.03
CA VAL A 133 -20.84 -2.76 13.46
C VAL A 133 -22.31 -2.98 13.82
N SER A 134 -23.20 -2.08 13.36
CA SER A 134 -24.63 -2.16 13.64
C SER A 134 -25.28 -3.38 13.00
N ASN A 135 -24.93 -3.71 11.75
CA ASN A 135 -25.41 -4.91 11.07
C ASN A 135 -24.97 -6.20 11.80
N ARG A 136 -23.76 -6.23 12.30
CA ARG A 136 -23.26 -7.37 13.11
C ARG A 136 -24.09 -7.55 14.38
N LEU A 137 -24.38 -6.49 15.11
CA LEU A 137 -25.24 -6.55 16.30
C LEU A 137 -26.64 -7.09 15.95
N ILE A 138 -27.23 -6.60 14.86
CA ILE A 138 -28.55 -7.06 14.39
C ILE A 138 -28.52 -8.53 13.98
N GLN A 139 -27.47 -9.03 13.36
CA GLN A 139 -27.29 -10.43 13.02
C GLN A 139 -27.23 -11.32 14.26
N ILE A 140 -26.43 -10.95 15.25
CA ILE A 140 -26.31 -11.68 16.53
C ILE A 140 -27.67 -11.74 17.22
N LEU A 141 -28.37 -10.61 17.35
CA LEU A 141 -29.69 -10.55 17.96
C LEU A 141 -30.74 -11.40 17.23
N SER A 142 -30.59 -11.52 15.91
CA SER A 142 -31.48 -12.32 15.07
C SER A 142 -31.17 -13.81 15.07
N GLY A 143 -30.05 -14.25 15.71
CA GLY A 143 -29.64 -15.64 15.81
C GLY A 143 -29.34 -16.31 14.46
N ARG A 144 -28.82 -15.56 13.47
CA ARG A 144 -28.57 -16.07 12.11
C ARG A 144 -27.09 -15.98 11.80
N GLU A 145 -26.50 -17.11 11.46
CA GLU A 145 -25.25 -17.20 10.73
C GLU A 145 -25.61 -17.22 9.23
N ASP A 146 -25.28 -16.15 8.51
CA ASP A 146 -25.39 -16.16 7.04
C ASP A 146 -24.05 -16.66 6.48
N ASP A 147 -24.06 -17.79 5.76
CA ASP A 147 -22.94 -18.15 4.89
C ASP A 147 -23.00 -17.21 3.66
N PRO A 148 -21.97 -16.34 3.48
CA PRO A 148 -22.00 -15.31 2.44
C PRO A 148 -22.01 -15.89 1.01
N LEU A 149 -21.56 -17.15 0.81
CA LEU A 149 -21.47 -17.79 -0.50
C LEU A 149 -22.29 -19.08 -0.53
N GLN A 150 -23.48 -19.03 -1.12
CA GLN A 150 -24.28 -20.22 -1.39
C GLN A 150 -23.73 -20.94 -2.63
N GLY A 151 -22.80 -21.91 -2.45
CA GLY A 151 -22.29 -22.75 -3.54
C GLY A 151 -21.00 -23.48 -3.18
N ASP A 152 -20.81 -24.66 -3.76
CA ASP A 152 -19.65 -25.54 -3.48
C ASP A 152 -18.43 -25.26 -4.38
N GLY A 153 -18.51 -24.36 -5.35
CA GLY A 153 -17.45 -24.12 -6.34
C GLY A 153 -16.88 -22.69 -6.30
N PRO A 154 -15.74 -22.48 -6.95
CA PRO A 154 -15.15 -21.17 -7.07
C PRO A 154 -15.97 -20.24 -7.98
N VAL A 155 -16.13 -18.97 -7.57
CA VAL A 155 -16.98 -17.98 -8.22
C VAL A 155 -16.25 -16.65 -8.48
N ILE A 156 -16.74 -15.90 -9.47
CA ILE A 156 -16.48 -14.47 -9.60
C ILE A 156 -17.43 -13.78 -8.63
N LEU A 157 -16.88 -13.22 -7.55
CA LEU A 157 -17.67 -12.58 -6.51
C LEU A 157 -18.09 -11.18 -6.95
N ALA A 158 -19.39 -10.99 -7.15
CA ALA A 158 -20.01 -9.73 -7.47
C ALA A 158 -20.74 -9.17 -6.25
N ALA A 159 -20.48 -7.90 -5.92
CA ALA A 159 -21.10 -7.21 -4.78
C ALA A 159 -21.35 -5.74 -5.09
N ASP A 160 -22.23 -5.09 -4.34
CA ASP A 160 -22.36 -3.64 -4.41
C ASP A 160 -21.10 -2.98 -3.83
N ASP A 161 -20.71 -3.39 -2.64
CA ASP A 161 -19.43 -3.09 -1.97
C ASP A 161 -19.19 -4.17 -0.90
N LEU A 162 -17.94 -4.38 -0.49
CA LEU A 162 -17.58 -5.35 0.54
C LEU A 162 -17.08 -4.64 1.79
N ALA A 163 -17.74 -4.93 2.91
CA ALA A 163 -17.28 -4.47 4.21
C ALA A 163 -16.01 -5.22 4.65
N PRO A 164 -15.17 -4.62 5.50
CA PRO A 164 -13.98 -5.28 6.05
C PRO A 164 -14.27 -6.63 6.68
N SER A 165 -15.35 -6.71 7.46
CA SER A 165 -15.77 -7.93 8.13
C SER A 165 -16.21 -9.03 7.17
N GLU A 166 -16.82 -8.66 6.04
CA GLU A 166 -17.21 -9.59 4.99
C GLU A 166 -15.97 -10.15 4.29
N THR A 167 -14.99 -9.30 3.97
CA THR A 167 -13.79 -9.71 3.23
C THR A 167 -12.92 -10.71 3.98
N VAL A 168 -12.79 -10.58 5.30
CA VAL A 168 -11.99 -11.50 6.14
C VAL A 168 -12.70 -12.84 6.35
N GLN A 169 -14.04 -12.86 6.27
CA GLN A 169 -14.82 -14.11 6.40
C GLN A 169 -14.86 -14.95 5.13
N LEU A 170 -14.53 -14.37 3.97
CA LEU A 170 -14.56 -15.09 2.70
C LEU A 170 -13.55 -16.25 2.66
N ASP A 171 -13.99 -17.37 2.12
CA ASP A 171 -13.09 -18.47 1.75
C ASP A 171 -12.37 -18.12 0.46
N LYS A 172 -11.12 -17.69 0.61
CA LYS A 172 -10.26 -17.23 -0.49
C LYS A 172 -10.08 -18.27 -1.59
N SER A 173 -10.15 -19.56 -1.27
CA SER A 173 -10.02 -20.65 -2.24
C SER A 173 -11.19 -20.73 -3.21
N LYS A 174 -12.33 -20.14 -2.85
CA LYS A 174 -13.56 -20.09 -3.64
C LYS A 174 -13.75 -18.81 -4.44
N ILE A 175 -12.77 -17.91 -4.48
CA ILE A 175 -12.89 -16.64 -5.19
C ILE A 175 -11.95 -16.59 -6.37
N LEU A 176 -12.52 -16.44 -7.58
CA LEU A 176 -11.78 -16.30 -8.83
C LEU A 176 -11.44 -14.84 -9.15
N ALA A 177 -12.34 -13.93 -8.84
CA ALA A 177 -12.20 -12.49 -9.06
C ALA A 177 -13.18 -11.71 -8.19
N PHE A 178 -12.90 -10.41 -7.99
CA PHE A 178 -13.84 -9.46 -7.39
C PHE A 178 -14.40 -8.49 -8.44
N VAL A 179 -15.69 -8.24 -8.36
CA VAL A 179 -16.38 -7.23 -9.17
C VAL A 179 -17.32 -6.44 -8.26
N THR A 180 -17.08 -5.13 -8.09
CA THR A 180 -17.96 -4.30 -7.27
C THR A 180 -18.56 -3.13 -8.06
N ARG A 181 -19.80 -2.73 -7.69
CA ARG A 181 -20.47 -1.55 -8.26
C ARG A 181 -19.87 -0.27 -7.73
N TYR A 182 -19.52 -0.24 -6.45
CA TYR A 182 -18.96 0.90 -5.75
C TYR A 182 -17.56 0.56 -5.25
N GLY A 183 -16.87 1.53 -4.71
CA GLY A 183 -15.54 1.38 -4.16
C GLY A 183 -14.49 2.24 -4.85
N SER A 184 -13.33 2.33 -4.24
CA SER A 184 -12.16 3.04 -4.76
C SER A 184 -10.98 2.10 -4.93
N ALA A 185 -9.92 2.56 -5.60
CA ALA A 185 -8.68 1.79 -5.74
C ALA A 185 -8.00 1.46 -4.40
N ASN A 186 -8.39 2.16 -3.33
CA ASN A 186 -7.90 1.97 -1.96
C ASN A 186 -8.95 1.31 -1.04
N SER A 187 -10.06 0.80 -1.58
CA SER A 187 -11.06 0.06 -0.81
C SER A 187 -10.49 -1.26 -0.27
N HIS A 188 -11.10 -1.79 0.78
CA HIS A 188 -10.72 -3.09 1.36
C HIS A 188 -10.76 -4.22 0.32
N THR A 189 -11.74 -4.21 -0.58
CA THR A 189 -11.82 -5.14 -1.71
C THR A 189 -10.60 -5.05 -2.63
N ALA A 190 -10.15 -3.83 -2.92
CA ALA A 190 -8.98 -3.59 -3.76
C ALA A 190 -7.69 -4.10 -3.10
N ILE A 191 -7.53 -3.84 -1.81
CA ILE A 191 -6.39 -4.34 -1.02
C ILE A 191 -6.39 -5.86 -0.98
N LEU A 192 -7.53 -6.47 -0.69
CA LEU A 192 -7.66 -7.93 -0.64
C LEU A 192 -7.34 -8.59 -1.99
N ALA A 193 -7.85 -8.04 -3.09
CA ALA A 193 -7.57 -8.55 -4.44
C ALA A 193 -6.07 -8.53 -4.77
N ARG A 194 -5.37 -7.45 -4.40
CA ARG A 194 -3.91 -7.35 -4.56
C ARG A 194 -3.16 -8.35 -3.70
N THR A 195 -3.58 -8.52 -2.44
CA THR A 195 -2.98 -9.50 -1.52
C THR A 195 -3.18 -10.93 -2.01
N MET A 196 -4.36 -11.24 -2.56
CA MET A 196 -4.68 -12.56 -3.11
C MET A 196 -4.14 -12.78 -4.52
N ASN A 197 -3.63 -11.76 -5.20
CA ASN A 197 -3.21 -11.80 -6.61
C ASN A 197 -4.31 -12.30 -7.55
N ILE A 198 -5.55 -11.89 -7.35
CA ILE A 198 -6.68 -12.24 -8.19
C ILE A 198 -7.26 -11.02 -8.91
N PRO A 199 -7.83 -11.18 -10.14
CA PRO A 199 -8.42 -10.09 -10.88
C PRO A 199 -9.48 -9.34 -10.10
N ALA A 200 -9.50 -8.00 -10.20
CA ALA A 200 -10.51 -7.19 -9.55
C ALA A 200 -10.88 -5.95 -10.37
N ILE A 201 -12.17 -5.68 -10.39
CA ILE A 201 -12.79 -4.54 -11.08
C ILE A 201 -13.73 -3.84 -10.13
N ILE A 202 -13.67 -2.50 -10.09
CA ILE A 202 -14.60 -1.65 -9.33
C ILE A 202 -15.38 -0.74 -10.28
N GLY A 203 -16.52 -0.24 -9.81
CA GLY A 203 -17.38 0.63 -10.62
C GLY A 203 -18.06 -0.08 -11.79
N ALA A 204 -18.29 -1.39 -11.70
CA ALA A 204 -18.94 -2.18 -12.72
C ALA A 204 -20.43 -2.34 -12.39
N ASP A 205 -21.30 -1.72 -13.18
CA ASP A 205 -22.77 -1.80 -13.01
C ASP A 205 -23.33 -3.07 -13.66
N PHE A 206 -23.22 -4.19 -12.95
CA PHE A 206 -23.71 -5.50 -13.41
C PHE A 206 -25.21 -5.70 -13.10
N PRO A 207 -25.97 -6.41 -13.96
CA PRO A 207 -27.38 -6.68 -13.73
C PRO A 207 -27.61 -7.65 -12.56
N GLY A 208 -28.69 -7.44 -11.80
CA GLY A 208 -29.00 -8.26 -10.62
C GLY A 208 -29.43 -9.70 -10.92
N ASP A 209 -29.69 -10.05 -12.17
CA ASP A 209 -30.07 -11.37 -12.66
C ASP A 209 -28.90 -12.18 -13.27
N CYS A 210 -27.68 -11.77 -13.00
CA CYS A 210 -26.48 -12.45 -13.53
C CYS A 210 -25.93 -13.57 -12.63
N GLU A 211 -26.55 -13.85 -11.50
CA GLU A 211 -26.14 -14.91 -10.57
C GLU A 211 -26.11 -16.29 -11.26
N GLY A 212 -25.01 -17.01 -11.09
CA GLY A 212 -24.79 -18.33 -11.69
C GLY A 212 -24.43 -18.32 -13.18
N LYS A 213 -24.53 -17.18 -13.87
CA LYS A 213 -24.11 -17.04 -15.27
C LYS A 213 -22.60 -17.11 -15.40
N THR A 214 -22.13 -17.76 -16.45
CA THR A 214 -20.69 -17.77 -16.78
C THR A 214 -20.25 -16.38 -17.18
N ALA A 215 -19.12 -15.92 -16.62
CA ALA A 215 -18.54 -14.63 -16.95
C ALA A 215 -17.02 -14.71 -17.07
N VAL A 216 -16.47 -13.69 -17.71
CA VAL A 216 -15.05 -13.42 -17.81
C VAL A 216 -14.76 -12.06 -17.19
N VAL A 217 -13.81 -12.01 -16.28
CA VAL A 217 -13.23 -10.77 -15.75
C VAL A 217 -11.85 -10.59 -16.36
N ASP A 218 -11.68 -9.54 -17.16
CA ASP A 218 -10.37 -9.07 -17.58
C ASP A 218 -9.96 -7.89 -16.70
N GLY A 219 -9.25 -8.18 -15.63
CA GLY A 219 -8.81 -7.20 -14.65
C GLY A 219 -7.85 -6.16 -15.23
N ALA A 220 -7.09 -6.50 -16.27
CA ALA A 220 -6.16 -5.56 -16.91
C ALA A 220 -6.90 -4.44 -17.68
N THR A 221 -7.98 -4.79 -18.39
CA THR A 221 -8.80 -3.82 -19.14
C THR A 221 -9.96 -3.25 -18.33
N GLY A 222 -10.24 -3.80 -17.15
CA GLY A 222 -11.39 -3.43 -16.32
C GLY A 222 -12.73 -3.89 -16.93
N CYS A 223 -12.74 -4.94 -17.77
CA CYS A 223 -13.95 -5.42 -18.43
C CYS A 223 -14.52 -6.68 -17.77
N LEU A 224 -15.83 -6.66 -17.55
CA LEU A 224 -16.63 -7.84 -17.21
C LEU A 224 -17.48 -8.24 -18.43
N TYR A 225 -17.38 -9.50 -18.84
CA TYR A 225 -18.19 -10.08 -19.91
C TYR A 225 -19.10 -11.17 -19.32
N ILE A 226 -20.42 -10.96 -19.39
CA ILE A 226 -21.41 -11.92 -18.91
C ILE A 226 -21.96 -12.71 -20.11
N GLU A 227 -22.01 -14.04 -20.01
CA GLU A 227 -22.37 -14.94 -21.09
C GLU A 227 -21.57 -14.62 -22.37
N PRO A 228 -20.20 -14.69 -22.31
CA PRO A 228 -19.36 -14.39 -23.43
C PRO A 228 -19.63 -15.27 -24.63
N GLU A 229 -19.44 -14.72 -25.84
CA GLU A 229 -19.50 -15.52 -27.05
C GLU A 229 -18.36 -16.56 -27.07
N PRO A 230 -18.55 -17.74 -27.70
CA PRO A 230 -17.56 -18.82 -27.67
C PRO A 230 -16.17 -18.39 -28.14
N GLU A 231 -16.10 -17.52 -29.12
CA GLU A 231 -14.82 -17.01 -29.66
C GLU A 231 -14.09 -16.13 -28.64
N LEU A 232 -14.81 -15.23 -27.95
CA LEU A 232 -14.24 -14.41 -26.87
C LEU A 232 -13.80 -15.28 -25.69
N LEU A 233 -14.63 -16.27 -25.32
CA LEU A 233 -14.27 -17.19 -24.24
C LEU A 233 -12.97 -17.91 -24.54
N ARG A 234 -12.80 -18.45 -25.76
CA ARG A 234 -11.59 -19.13 -26.19
C ARG A 234 -10.37 -18.21 -26.15
N GLN A 235 -10.50 -16.96 -26.62
CA GLN A 235 -9.41 -15.97 -26.57
C GLN A 235 -9.00 -15.66 -25.12
N MET A 236 -9.96 -15.57 -24.21
CA MET A 236 -9.69 -15.29 -22.80
C MET A 236 -9.11 -16.50 -22.07
N GLU A 237 -9.52 -17.71 -22.42
CA GLU A 237 -8.90 -18.95 -21.93
C GLU A 237 -7.44 -19.05 -22.38
N GLU A 238 -7.14 -18.77 -23.66
CA GLU A 238 -5.77 -18.73 -24.17
C GLU A 238 -4.94 -17.66 -23.45
N LYS A 239 -5.50 -16.47 -23.23
CA LYS A 239 -4.85 -15.40 -22.47
C LYS A 239 -4.54 -15.83 -21.04
N GLN A 240 -5.52 -16.42 -20.33
CA GLN A 240 -5.36 -16.92 -18.96
C GLN A 240 -4.26 -17.99 -18.88
N GLN A 241 -4.28 -18.97 -19.81
CA GLN A 241 -3.26 -20.02 -19.87
C GLN A 241 -1.86 -19.45 -20.14
N ASN A 242 -1.75 -18.47 -21.01
CA ASN A 242 -0.48 -17.82 -21.32
C ASN A 242 0.04 -17.02 -20.11
N GLU A 243 -0.82 -16.30 -19.42
CA GLU A 243 -0.47 -15.59 -18.18
C GLU A 243 -0.02 -16.57 -17.08
N GLN A 244 -0.72 -17.70 -16.93
CA GLN A 244 -0.35 -18.75 -15.99
C GLN A 244 1.01 -19.36 -16.33
N LYS A 245 1.24 -19.75 -17.59
CA LYS A 245 2.53 -20.27 -18.05
C LYS A 245 3.68 -19.26 -17.84
N LYS A 246 3.41 -17.97 -18.13
CA LYS A 246 4.38 -16.90 -17.87
C LYS A 246 4.70 -16.80 -16.38
N ARG A 247 3.68 -16.85 -15.53
CA ARG A 247 3.86 -16.81 -14.06
C ARG A 247 4.66 -18.01 -13.57
N GLU A 248 4.37 -19.22 -14.04
CA GLU A 248 5.11 -20.45 -13.71
C GLU A 248 6.58 -20.35 -14.18
N LEU A 249 6.81 -19.88 -15.40
CA LEU A 249 8.16 -19.65 -15.93
C LEU A 249 8.92 -18.65 -15.05
N LEU A 250 8.32 -17.55 -14.65
CA LEU A 250 8.94 -16.57 -13.76
C LEU A 250 9.31 -17.17 -12.41
N GLN A 251 8.50 -18.07 -11.85
CA GLN A 251 8.86 -18.76 -10.60
C GLN A 251 10.12 -19.63 -10.72
N THR A 252 10.43 -20.14 -11.90
CA THR A 252 11.68 -20.90 -12.14
C THR A 252 12.94 -20.03 -12.08
N LEU A 253 12.76 -18.70 -12.12
CA LEU A 253 13.88 -17.75 -12.02
C LEU A 253 14.28 -17.45 -10.57
N LYS A 254 13.50 -17.89 -9.57
CA LYS A 254 13.91 -17.75 -8.17
C LYS A 254 15.23 -18.49 -7.91
N GLY A 255 16.11 -17.87 -7.14
CA GLY A 255 17.45 -18.37 -6.88
C GLY A 255 18.44 -18.24 -8.05
N LYS A 256 18.04 -17.64 -9.18
CA LYS A 256 18.95 -17.35 -10.27
C LYS A 256 19.60 -15.98 -10.07
N GLU A 257 20.88 -15.88 -10.44
CA GLU A 257 21.61 -14.62 -10.40
C GLU A 257 21.07 -13.61 -11.42
N ASP A 258 21.13 -12.33 -11.04
CA ASP A 258 20.75 -11.18 -11.89
C ASP A 258 21.96 -10.78 -12.76
N VAL A 259 22.22 -11.58 -13.79
CA VAL A 259 23.39 -11.48 -14.67
C VAL A 259 22.95 -11.45 -16.12
N THR A 260 23.52 -10.53 -16.91
CA THR A 260 23.32 -10.45 -18.36
C THR A 260 23.99 -11.61 -19.09
N LEU A 261 23.71 -11.77 -20.39
CA LEU A 261 24.31 -12.81 -21.21
C LEU A 261 25.84 -12.66 -21.34
N ASP A 262 26.36 -11.44 -21.28
CA ASP A 262 27.79 -11.13 -21.30
C ASP A 262 28.45 -11.16 -19.92
N GLY A 263 27.70 -11.50 -18.86
CA GLY A 263 28.21 -11.71 -17.51
C GLY A 263 28.21 -10.47 -16.61
N LYS A 264 27.60 -9.36 -17.01
CA LYS A 264 27.45 -8.17 -16.14
C LYS A 264 26.42 -8.45 -15.05
N LYS A 265 26.82 -8.30 -13.79
CA LYS A 265 25.93 -8.44 -12.62
C LYS A 265 25.18 -7.14 -12.34
N ILE A 266 23.89 -7.24 -12.13
CA ILE A 266 23.00 -6.12 -11.74
C ILE A 266 22.40 -6.44 -10.37
N ASN A 267 22.39 -5.48 -9.46
CA ASN A 267 21.70 -5.64 -8.18
C ASN A 267 20.20 -5.38 -8.39
N LEU A 268 19.40 -6.42 -8.28
CA LEU A 268 17.95 -6.31 -8.43
C LEU A 268 17.29 -6.30 -7.06
N TYR A 269 16.87 -5.11 -6.64
CA TYR A 269 16.31 -4.84 -5.33
C TYR A 269 14.82 -4.56 -5.39
N ALA A 270 14.16 -4.56 -4.24
CA ALA A 270 12.76 -4.22 -4.12
C ALA A 270 12.54 -2.84 -3.48
N ASN A 271 11.49 -2.14 -3.94
CA ASN A 271 10.93 -0.98 -3.27
C ASN A 271 9.88 -1.45 -2.27
N VAL A 272 9.94 -0.99 -1.03
CA VAL A 272 9.06 -1.38 0.07
C VAL A 272 8.49 -0.13 0.73
N GLY A 273 7.19 -0.15 0.98
CA GLY A 273 6.47 0.97 1.61
C GLY A 273 6.24 0.78 3.11
N ASN A 274 6.32 -0.45 3.62
CA ASN A 274 6.11 -0.80 5.03
C ASN A 274 6.80 -2.12 5.37
N VAL A 275 6.72 -2.56 6.63
CA VAL A 275 7.39 -3.79 7.09
C VAL A 275 6.80 -5.06 6.45
N SER A 276 5.49 -5.10 6.20
CA SER A 276 4.83 -6.27 5.60
C SER A 276 5.29 -6.54 4.16
N ASP A 277 5.67 -5.50 3.41
CA ASP A 277 6.19 -5.64 2.06
C ASP A 277 7.56 -6.34 2.01
N VAL A 278 8.32 -6.35 3.11
CA VAL A 278 9.63 -7.02 3.20
C VAL A 278 9.50 -8.51 2.91
N MET A 279 8.48 -9.17 3.49
CA MET A 279 8.23 -10.59 3.21
C MET A 279 7.84 -10.81 1.75
N THR A 280 7.08 -9.90 1.16
CA THR A 280 6.72 -9.94 -0.26
C THR A 280 7.96 -9.79 -1.15
N ALA A 281 8.89 -8.91 -0.79
CA ALA A 281 10.16 -8.76 -1.49
C ALA A 281 11.00 -10.05 -1.43
N LEU A 282 11.12 -10.67 -0.26
CA LEU A 282 11.82 -11.95 -0.09
C LEU A 282 11.14 -13.09 -0.86
N ASN A 283 9.81 -13.17 -0.83
CA ASN A 283 9.03 -14.17 -1.56
C ASN A 283 9.19 -14.05 -3.09
N ASN A 284 9.47 -12.84 -3.59
CA ASN A 284 9.81 -12.59 -4.99
C ASN A 284 11.33 -12.65 -5.26
N ASP A 285 12.11 -13.09 -4.27
CA ASP A 285 13.54 -13.32 -4.40
C ASP A 285 14.37 -12.06 -4.72
N ALA A 286 13.98 -10.92 -4.15
CA ALA A 286 14.78 -9.70 -4.25
C ALA A 286 16.16 -9.88 -3.60
N ALA A 287 17.19 -9.35 -4.25
CA ALA A 287 18.56 -9.44 -3.74
C ALA A 287 18.81 -8.46 -2.57
N GLY A 288 17.93 -7.47 -2.39
CA GLY A 288 17.97 -6.47 -1.33
C GLY A 288 16.73 -5.57 -1.37
N ILE A 289 16.72 -4.55 -0.53
CA ILE A 289 15.77 -3.44 -0.56
C ILE A 289 16.52 -2.19 -1.02
N GLY A 290 16.17 -1.67 -2.20
CA GLY A 290 16.79 -0.47 -2.77
C GLY A 290 16.08 0.83 -2.36
N LEU A 291 14.85 0.73 -1.90
CA LEU A 291 14.10 1.83 -1.31
C LEU A 291 13.16 1.32 -0.23
N PHE A 292 13.49 1.59 1.02
CA PHE A 292 12.56 1.51 2.13
C PHE A 292 12.05 2.91 2.44
N ARG A 293 10.74 3.12 2.27
CA ARG A 293 10.09 4.41 2.53
C ARG A 293 9.76 4.53 4.00
N SER A 294 10.46 5.40 4.72
CA SER A 294 10.27 5.57 6.17
C SER A 294 9.06 6.44 6.54
N GLU A 295 8.40 7.06 5.56
CA GLU A 295 7.31 8.01 5.77
C GLU A 295 6.11 7.41 6.50
N PHE A 296 5.82 6.12 6.30
CA PHE A 296 4.70 5.46 6.98
C PHE A 296 4.82 5.52 8.51
N LEU A 297 6.04 5.52 9.05
CA LEU A 297 6.27 5.67 10.49
C LEU A 297 5.76 7.00 11.05
N TYR A 298 5.69 8.01 10.20
CA TYR A 298 5.19 9.33 10.54
C TYR A 298 3.70 9.47 10.22
N LEU A 299 3.24 8.86 9.12
CA LEU A 299 1.86 8.96 8.65
C LEU A 299 0.86 8.18 9.52
N GLU A 300 1.29 7.09 10.13
CA GLU A 300 0.44 6.21 10.94
C GLU A 300 0.32 6.66 12.41
N LYS A 301 1.00 7.73 12.79
CA LYS A 301 1.06 8.23 14.17
C LYS A 301 0.49 9.64 14.30
N ASN A 302 0.13 9.99 15.53
CA ASN A 302 -0.31 11.34 15.91
C ASN A 302 0.78 12.15 16.65
N HIS A 303 2.02 11.67 16.61
CA HIS A 303 3.20 12.30 17.22
C HIS A 303 4.45 11.96 16.40
N TYR A 304 5.51 12.72 16.58
CA TYR A 304 6.81 12.38 15.99
C TYR A 304 7.29 11.02 16.51
N PRO A 305 7.59 10.05 15.60
CA PRO A 305 8.10 8.75 16.03
C PRO A 305 9.36 8.91 16.87
N THR A 306 9.38 8.28 18.03
CA THR A 306 10.55 8.27 18.91
C THR A 306 11.72 7.49 18.30
N GLU A 307 12.94 7.71 18.81
CA GLU A 307 14.12 6.94 18.41
C GLU A 307 13.87 5.43 18.56
N GLU A 308 13.25 5.01 19.67
CA GLU A 308 13.02 3.59 19.94
C GLU A 308 12.00 2.98 18.97
N GLU A 309 10.89 3.66 18.70
CA GLU A 309 9.89 3.19 17.74
C GLU A 309 10.49 3.01 16.34
N GLN A 310 11.27 3.97 15.87
CA GLN A 310 11.97 3.88 14.60
C GLN A 310 13.02 2.77 14.60
N PHE A 311 13.81 2.67 15.67
CA PHE A 311 14.84 1.66 15.82
C PHE A 311 14.26 0.23 15.73
N GLN A 312 13.15 -0.05 16.41
CA GLN A 312 12.52 -1.37 16.38
C GLN A 312 12.10 -1.77 14.96
N VAL A 313 11.53 -0.83 14.20
CA VAL A 313 11.14 -1.08 12.81
C VAL A 313 12.36 -1.35 11.94
N TYR A 314 13.36 -0.48 11.95
CA TYR A 314 14.57 -0.63 11.12
C TYR A 314 15.36 -1.89 11.47
N LYS A 315 15.44 -2.22 12.76
CA LYS A 315 16.05 -3.46 13.24
C LYS A 315 15.32 -4.69 12.71
N THR A 316 13.99 -4.71 12.83
CA THR A 316 13.17 -5.82 12.34
C THR A 316 13.39 -6.04 10.84
N VAL A 317 13.42 -4.98 10.05
CA VAL A 317 13.68 -5.06 8.60
C VAL A 317 15.10 -5.60 8.33
N ALA A 318 16.11 -5.09 9.02
CA ALA A 318 17.49 -5.50 8.86
C ALA A 318 17.69 -7.00 9.19
N GLU A 319 17.12 -7.46 10.30
CA GLU A 319 17.17 -8.88 10.73
C GLU A 319 16.40 -9.78 9.74
N THR A 320 15.22 -9.37 9.29
CA THR A 320 14.40 -10.12 8.34
C THR A 320 15.12 -10.29 7.00
N MET A 321 15.86 -9.27 6.56
CA MET A 321 16.64 -9.33 5.31
C MET A 321 17.93 -10.15 5.41
N ALA A 322 18.30 -10.62 6.61
CA ALA A 322 19.37 -11.60 6.86
C ALA A 322 20.69 -11.25 6.15
N GLY A 323 21.17 -10.03 6.29
CA GLY A 323 22.43 -9.54 5.72
C GLY A 323 22.33 -9.01 4.28
N LYS A 324 21.21 -9.16 3.59
CA LYS A 324 20.95 -8.48 2.32
C LYS A 324 20.88 -6.98 2.57
N LYS A 325 21.31 -6.18 1.58
CA LYS A 325 21.32 -4.70 1.70
C LYS A 325 19.91 -4.15 1.85
N VAL A 326 19.77 -3.18 2.76
CA VAL A 326 18.55 -2.42 2.98
C VAL A 326 18.87 -0.93 2.92
N ILE A 327 18.41 -0.26 1.88
CA ILE A 327 18.57 1.19 1.72
C ILE A 327 17.33 1.86 2.27
N ILE A 328 17.51 2.64 3.35
CA ILE A 328 16.43 3.35 4.02
C ILE A 328 16.51 4.82 3.66
N ARG A 329 15.45 5.33 3.03
CA ARG A 329 15.30 6.75 2.75
C ARG A 329 14.90 7.49 4.03
N THR A 330 15.59 8.57 4.35
CA THR A 330 15.17 9.46 5.43
C THR A 330 13.87 10.16 5.07
N LEU A 331 13.29 10.86 6.02
CA LEU A 331 12.00 11.54 5.91
C LEU A 331 11.82 12.26 4.56
N ASP A 332 10.75 11.90 3.83
CA ASP A 332 10.31 12.57 2.60
C ASP A 332 8.82 12.96 2.68
N ILE A 333 8.53 13.87 3.57
CA ILE A 333 7.20 14.44 3.82
C ILE A 333 7.22 15.91 3.44
N GLY A 334 6.10 16.41 2.91
CA GLY A 334 5.88 17.80 2.58
C GLY A 334 4.43 18.21 2.90
N ALA A 335 4.06 19.46 2.60
CA ALA A 335 2.73 20.01 2.87
C ALA A 335 1.58 19.32 2.09
N ASP A 336 1.91 18.46 1.12
CA ASP A 336 0.96 17.57 0.43
C ASP A 336 0.45 16.42 1.32
N LYS A 337 1.15 16.14 2.42
CA LYS A 337 0.76 15.20 3.46
C LYS A 337 0.18 15.97 4.65
N GLN A 338 -1.10 15.87 4.87
CA GLN A 338 -1.74 16.49 6.03
C GLN A 338 -1.41 15.69 7.30
N ILE A 339 -0.36 16.13 8.01
CA ILE A 339 0.06 15.54 9.28
C ILE A 339 -0.01 16.65 10.33
N ASP A 340 -1.04 16.62 11.16
CA ASP A 340 -1.36 17.70 12.10
C ASP A 340 -0.19 18.09 13.02
N TYR A 341 0.54 17.09 13.55
CA TYR A 341 1.64 17.34 14.49
C TYR A 341 2.93 17.90 13.85
N PHE A 342 3.00 17.96 12.50
CA PHE A 342 4.09 18.64 11.79
C PHE A 342 3.91 20.15 11.77
N ASP A 343 2.67 20.64 11.96
CA ASP A 343 2.30 22.05 11.97
C ASP A 343 2.84 22.81 10.73
N MET A 344 2.65 22.17 9.56
CA MET A 344 3.10 22.73 8.29
C MET A 344 2.04 23.66 7.70
N GLU A 345 2.46 24.87 7.34
CA GLU A 345 1.60 25.80 6.61
C GLU A 345 1.22 25.23 5.22
N PRO A 346 -0.02 25.43 4.75
CA PRO A 346 -0.40 25.08 3.40
C PRO A 346 0.45 25.82 2.36
N GLU A 347 0.91 25.11 1.35
CA GLU A 347 1.72 25.66 0.25
C GLU A 347 0.98 25.54 -1.09
N GLU A 348 1.17 26.53 -1.97
CA GLU A 348 0.59 26.48 -3.33
C GLU A 348 1.24 25.40 -4.19
N ASN A 349 2.53 25.10 -3.97
CA ASN A 349 3.31 24.12 -4.71
C ASN A 349 4.08 23.20 -3.76
N PRO A 350 3.42 22.30 -3.03
CA PRO A 350 4.04 21.45 -2.02
C PRO A 350 5.21 20.60 -2.53
N ALA A 351 5.14 20.15 -3.79
CA ALA A 351 6.21 19.37 -4.40
C ALA A 351 7.54 20.13 -4.51
N MET A 352 7.50 21.46 -4.60
CA MET A 352 8.68 22.36 -4.65
C MET A 352 8.90 23.12 -3.35
N GLY A 353 8.14 22.83 -2.31
CA GLY A 353 8.08 23.55 -1.07
C GLY A 353 9.00 23.04 0.04
N TYR A 354 8.59 23.26 1.27
CA TYR A 354 9.25 22.83 2.50
C TYR A 354 8.99 21.35 2.75
N ARG A 355 9.89 20.50 2.27
CA ARG A 355 9.75 19.04 2.33
C ARG A 355 11.09 18.34 2.49
N ALA A 356 11.03 17.07 2.90
CA ALA A 356 12.14 16.13 2.89
C ALA A 356 13.36 16.65 3.63
N ILE A 357 14.53 16.66 2.98
CA ILE A 357 15.79 17.10 3.61
C ILE A 357 15.73 18.56 4.08
N ARG A 358 14.90 19.40 3.47
CA ARG A 358 14.73 20.80 3.92
C ARG A 358 14.15 20.86 5.32
N ILE A 359 13.17 20.02 5.62
CA ILE A 359 12.63 19.84 6.99
C ILE A 359 13.71 19.29 7.90
N CYS A 360 14.44 18.27 7.48
CA CYS A 360 15.48 17.62 8.28
C CYS A 360 16.61 18.56 8.68
N LEU A 361 17.04 19.45 7.78
CA LEU A 361 18.11 20.41 8.05
C LEU A 361 17.67 21.59 8.92
N ASP A 362 16.38 21.95 8.87
CA ASP A 362 15.79 23.00 9.69
C ASP A 362 15.36 22.45 11.08
N ARG A 363 14.83 21.23 11.11
CA ARG A 363 14.42 20.50 12.31
C ARG A 363 15.43 19.40 12.65
N GLU A 364 16.64 19.81 13.08
CA GLU A 364 17.73 18.88 13.39
C GLU A 364 17.37 17.87 14.50
N ASP A 365 16.46 18.20 15.40
CA ASP A 365 15.95 17.31 16.43
C ASP A 365 15.23 16.08 15.85
N VAL A 366 14.36 16.29 14.87
CA VAL A 366 13.65 15.22 14.15
C VAL A 366 14.65 14.38 13.35
N PHE A 367 15.56 15.04 12.64
CA PHE A 367 16.55 14.39 11.81
C PHE A 367 17.54 13.54 12.61
N LYS A 368 18.08 14.07 13.72
CA LYS A 368 18.97 13.33 14.63
C LYS A 368 18.30 12.12 15.22
N THR A 369 17.02 12.23 15.60
CA THR A 369 16.24 11.10 16.12
C THR A 369 16.18 9.97 15.11
N GLN A 370 15.91 10.27 13.83
CA GLN A 370 15.88 9.26 12.77
C GLN A 370 17.26 8.66 12.52
N LEU A 371 18.32 9.49 12.42
CA LEU A 371 19.69 9.02 12.20
C LEU A 371 20.18 8.12 13.33
N ARG A 372 19.89 8.47 14.60
CA ARG A 372 20.23 7.63 15.76
C ARG A 372 19.60 6.25 15.65
N ALA A 373 18.31 6.19 15.31
CA ALA A 373 17.61 4.93 15.10
C ALA A 373 18.22 4.09 13.97
N LEU A 374 18.57 4.72 12.85
CA LEU A 374 19.19 4.07 11.69
C LEU A 374 20.57 3.50 12.01
N TYR A 375 21.44 4.29 12.68
CA TYR A 375 22.77 3.80 13.08
C TYR A 375 22.69 2.70 14.13
N ARG A 376 21.79 2.78 15.09
CA ARG A 376 21.54 1.68 16.04
C ARG A 376 21.11 0.40 15.31
N ALA A 377 20.19 0.51 14.37
CA ALA A 377 19.69 -0.63 13.61
C ALA A 377 20.77 -1.26 12.70
N SER A 378 21.74 -0.49 12.25
CA SER A 378 22.85 -1.00 11.39
C SER A 378 23.72 -2.04 12.06
N ALA A 379 23.69 -2.15 13.39
CA ALA A 379 24.37 -3.25 14.12
C ALA A 379 23.71 -4.62 13.87
N TYR A 380 22.49 -4.66 13.35
CA TYR A 380 21.68 -5.86 13.16
C TYR A 380 21.56 -6.33 11.70
N GLY A 381 22.13 -5.59 10.75
CA GLY A 381 22.11 -5.96 9.34
C GLY A 381 22.79 -4.93 8.44
N ASN A 382 22.75 -5.15 7.15
CA ASN A 382 23.41 -4.31 6.14
C ASN A 382 22.51 -3.13 5.75
N ILE A 383 22.53 -2.06 6.56
CA ILE A 383 21.76 -0.84 6.33
C ILE A 383 22.61 0.18 5.57
N ALA A 384 21.99 0.84 4.58
CA ALA A 384 22.48 2.06 3.95
C ALA A 384 21.43 3.17 4.13
N ILE A 385 21.88 4.42 4.20
CA ILE A 385 21.02 5.58 4.37
C ILE A 385 21.00 6.38 3.08
N MET A 386 19.81 6.81 2.65
CA MET A 386 19.61 7.61 1.46
C MET A 386 18.87 8.92 1.77
N TYR A 387 19.43 10.05 1.36
CA TYR A 387 18.89 11.37 1.62
C TYR A 387 18.14 11.90 0.39
N PRO A 388 16.82 12.24 0.51
CA PRO A 388 16.01 12.70 -0.60
C PRO A 388 16.14 14.21 -0.87
N MET A 389 15.69 14.66 -2.04
CA MET A 389 15.49 16.08 -2.40
C MET A 389 16.73 16.97 -2.33
N ILE A 390 17.90 16.42 -2.59
CA ILE A 390 19.17 17.14 -2.61
C ILE A 390 19.25 18.08 -3.83
N ILE A 391 19.77 19.30 -3.61
CA ILE A 391 20.01 20.28 -4.68
C ILE A 391 21.43 20.89 -4.65
N SER A 392 22.20 20.65 -3.60
CA SER A 392 23.53 21.25 -3.47
C SER A 392 24.52 20.38 -2.70
N VAL A 393 25.83 20.64 -2.91
CA VAL A 393 26.92 20.02 -2.16
C VAL A 393 26.91 20.47 -0.69
N ASP A 394 26.51 21.70 -0.43
CA ASP A 394 26.46 22.25 0.94
C ASP A 394 25.42 21.53 1.80
N GLU A 395 24.27 21.12 1.23
CA GLU A 395 23.31 20.27 1.94
C GLU A 395 23.95 18.94 2.33
N VAL A 396 24.65 18.28 1.42
CA VAL A 396 25.32 17.00 1.70
C VAL A 396 26.39 17.16 2.78
N LYS A 397 27.20 18.23 2.74
CA LYS A 397 28.19 18.53 3.78
C LYS A 397 27.53 18.72 5.14
N LYS A 398 26.42 19.46 5.19
CA LYS A 398 25.67 19.67 6.42
C LYS A 398 25.09 18.37 6.97
N ILE A 399 24.56 17.50 6.11
CA ILE A 399 24.11 16.17 6.47
C ILE A 399 25.25 15.37 7.10
N LYS A 400 26.42 15.35 6.46
CA LYS A 400 27.62 14.63 6.96
C LYS A 400 28.10 15.15 8.32
N GLU A 401 28.02 16.44 8.57
CA GLU A 401 28.32 17.02 9.89
C GLU A 401 27.37 16.50 10.96
N ILE A 402 26.05 16.51 10.69
CA ILE A 402 25.02 16.02 11.62
C ILE A 402 25.18 14.51 11.85
N SER A 403 25.37 13.75 10.79
CA SER A 403 25.59 12.30 10.79
C SER A 403 26.83 11.92 11.61
N ALA A 404 27.96 12.60 11.40
CA ALA A 404 29.18 12.39 12.15
C ALA A 404 29.00 12.68 13.65
N HIS A 405 28.27 13.75 13.99
CA HIS A 405 27.97 14.09 15.37
C HIS A 405 27.10 13.00 16.04
N VAL A 406 26.06 12.55 15.38
CA VAL A 406 25.20 11.44 15.87
C VAL A 406 26.01 10.16 16.09
N ARG A 407 26.88 9.78 15.16
CA ARG A 407 27.75 8.61 15.32
C ARG A 407 28.70 8.75 16.49
N GLN A 408 29.27 9.94 16.71
CA GLN A 408 30.12 10.23 17.84
C GLN A 408 29.37 10.06 19.16
N GLU A 409 28.18 10.66 19.30
CA GLU A 409 27.33 10.53 20.49
C GLU A 409 27.00 9.06 20.82
N LEU A 410 26.64 8.26 19.81
CA LEU A 410 26.35 6.84 19.97
C LEU A 410 27.59 6.05 20.43
N SER A 411 28.75 6.37 19.85
CA SER A 411 30.04 5.75 20.24
C SER A 411 30.43 6.08 21.67
N GLU A 412 30.28 7.34 22.08
CA GLU A 412 30.54 7.79 23.46
C GLU A 412 29.59 7.16 24.47
N ALA A 413 28.35 6.90 24.05
CA ALA A 413 27.35 6.19 24.86
C ALA A 413 27.55 4.67 24.85
N GLY A 414 28.54 4.14 24.12
CA GLY A 414 28.78 2.68 24.02
C GLY A 414 27.72 1.91 23.24
N VAL A 415 26.93 2.61 22.41
CA VAL A 415 25.88 2.00 21.58
C VAL A 415 26.52 1.39 20.32
N PRO A 416 26.33 0.11 20.03
CA PRO A 416 26.91 -0.52 18.86
C PRO A 416 26.26 -0.02 17.57
N THR A 417 27.09 0.22 16.55
CA THR A 417 26.68 0.58 15.20
C THR A 417 27.44 -0.25 14.17
N GLY A 418 26.84 -0.50 13.02
CA GLY A 418 27.49 -1.15 11.89
C GLY A 418 28.21 -0.16 10.96
N ASN A 419 28.76 -0.71 9.87
CA ASN A 419 29.24 0.12 8.77
C ASN A 419 28.05 0.51 7.89
N VAL A 420 27.86 1.80 7.66
CA VAL A 420 26.71 2.35 6.91
C VAL A 420 27.23 3.11 5.70
N GLU A 421 26.77 2.72 4.51
CA GLU A 421 26.90 3.53 3.31
C GLU A 421 25.89 4.68 3.35
N GLU A 422 26.32 5.87 3.01
CA GLU A 422 25.48 7.07 2.96
C GLU A 422 25.43 7.61 1.53
N GLY A 423 24.25 7.58 0.92
CA GLY A 423 24.02 8.05 -0.44
C GLY A 423 22.89 9.07 -0.53
N ILE A 424 22.66 9.55 -1.73
CA ILE A 424 21.61 10.53 -2.00
C ILE A 424 20.66 10.04 -3.10
N MET A 425 19.43 10.51 -3.03
CA MET A 425 18.50 10.36 -4.13
C MET A 425 18.72 11.50 -5.14
N ILE A 426 19.05 11.12 -6.37
CA ILE A 426 19.11 12.07 -7.50
C ILE A 426 17.71 12.15 -8.11
N GLU A 427 16.97 13.17 -7.72
CA GLU A 427 15.58 13.35 -8.13
C GLU A 427 15.22 14.81 -8.48
N THR A 428 16.19 15.70 -8.36
CA THR A 428 16.09 17.07 -8.86
C THR A 428 17.02 17.28 -10.06
N PRO A 429 16.63 18.07 -11.06
CA PRO A 429 17.52 18.41 -12.16
C PRO A 429 18.82 19.09 -11.69
N ALA A 430 18.75 19.86 -10.61
CA ALA A 430 19.93 20.49 -10.00
C ALA A 430 20.95 19.43 -9.57
N ALA A 431 20.52 18.42 -8.77
CA ALA A 431 21.41 17.36 -8.35
C ALA A 431 21.96 16.54 -9.54
N ALA A 432 21.14 16.26 -10.54
CA ALA A 432 21.59 15.54 -11.73
C ALA A 432 22.68 16.30 -12.50
N ILE A 433 22.54 17.62 -12.65
CA ILE A 433 23.50 18.46 -13.38
C ILE A 433 24.84 18.57 -12.64
N ILE A 434 24.83 18.66 -11.31
CA ILE A 434 26.05 18.76 -10.47
C ILE A 434 26.45 17.41 -9.88
N SER A 435 26.02 16.31 -10.46
CA SER A 435 26.27 14.97 -9.92
C SER A 435 27.75 14.60 -9.87
N ASP A 436 28.60 15.22 -10.70
CA ASP A 436 30.05 15.08 -10.60
C ASP A 436 30.61 15.61 -9.27
N LEU A 437 30.11 16.74 -8.78
CA LEU A 437 30.51 17.32 -7.50
C LEU A 437 29.90 16.55 -6.32
N LEU A 438 28.67 16.10 -6.44
CA LEU A 438 27.96 15.33 -5.42
C LEU A 438 28.58 13.93 -5.22
N ALA A 439 29.07 13.32 -6.30
CA ALA A 439 29.67 11.98 -6.26
C ALA A 439 30.95 11.91 -5.42
N GLU A 440 31.64 13.03 -5.20
CA GLU A 440 32.82 13.11 -4.34
C GLU A 440 32.46 13.08 -2.83
N GLU A 441 31.19 13.26 -2.49
CA GLU A 441 30.72 13.43 -1.12
C GLU A 441 29.96 12.23 -0.56
N VAL A 442 29.55 11.26 -1.41
CA VAL A 442 28.66 10.17 -1.02
C VAL A 442 29.14 8.81 -1.51
N ASP A 443 28.58 7.74 -0.97
CA ASP A 443 28.97 6.36 -1.31
C ASP A 443 28.19 5.82 -2.51
N PHE A 444 27.01 6.38 -2.81
CA PHE A 444 26.17 5.96 -3.93
C PHE A 444 25.13 6.99 -4.36
N PHE A 445 24.61 6.80 -5.57
CA PHE A 445 23.42 7.46 -6.06
C PHE A 445 22.27 6.47 -6.27
N SER A 446 21.07 6.87 -5.90
CA SER A 446 19.84 6.21 -6.32
C SER A 446 18.93 7.22 -7.02
N ILE A 447 18.55 6.94 -8.27
CA ILE A 447 17.83 7.92 -9.08
C ILE A 447 16.33 7.75 -8.87
N GLY A 448 15.69 8.78 -8.30
CA GLY A 448 14.25 8.90 -8.13
C GLY A 448 13.59 9.41 -9.41
N THR A 449 13.37 8.53 -10.37
CA THR A 449 12.93 8.91 -11.74
C THR A 449 11.55 9.58 -11.76
N ASN A 450 10.69 9.33 -10.79
CA ASN A 450 9.36 9.93 -10.72
C ASN A 450 9.45 11.45 -10.54
N ASP A 451 10.15 11.89 -9.50
CA ASP A 451 10.33 13.30 -9.19
C ASP A 451 11.31 13.96 -10.17
N LEU A 452 12.37 13.26 -10.59
CA LEU A 452 13.27 13.77 -11.62
C LEU A 452 12.53 14.08 -12.94
N SER A 453 11.63 13.20 -13.39
CA SER A 453 10.82 13.45 -14.57
C SER A 453 9.85 14.60 -14.38
N GLN A 454 9.16 14.64 -13.22
CA GLN A 454 8.22 15.71 -12.87
C GLN A 454 8.90 17.08 -12.91
N TYR A 455 10.04 17.25 -12.27
CA TYR A 455 10.75 18.53 -12.23
C TYR A 455 11.44 18.88 -13.56
N THR A 456 11.98 17.90 -14.27
CA THR A 456 12.62 18.12 -15.57
C THR A 456 11.62 18.57 -16.63
N LEU A 457 10.43 17.98 -16.63
CA LEU A 457 9.38 18.30 -17.60
C LEU A 457 8.45 19.42 -17.12
N ALA A 458 8.56 19.86 -15.87
CA ALA A 458 7.66 20.83 -15.22
C ALA A 458 6.18 20.39 -15.30
N ILE A 459 5.91 19.11 -15.06
CA ILE A 459 4.58 18.49 -15.13
C ILE A 459 4.27 17.85 -13.79
N ASP A 460 3.14 18.21 -13.19
CA ASP A 460 2.60 17.52 -12.03
C ASP A 460 2.03 16.15 -12.45
N ARG A 461 2.74 15.07 -12.09
CA ARG A 461 2.37 13.69 -12.41
C ARG A 461 1.10 13.20 -11.69
N GLN A 462 0.61 13.95 -10.70
CA GLN A 462 -0.63 13.63 -10.00
C GLN A 462 -1.86 14.28 -10.66
N ASN A 463 -1.66 15.15 -11.64
CA ASN A 463 -2.74 15.82 -12.34
C ASN A 463 -3.18 15.02 -13.58
N PRO A 464 -4.34 14.33 -13.56
CA PRO A 464 -4.80 13.49 -14.67
C PRO A 464 -4.97 14.24 -16.00
N LYS A 465 -5.13 15.57 -15.96
CA LYS A 465 -5.24 16.39 -17.18
C LYS A 465 -3.93 16.50 -17.93
N LEU A 466 -2.81 16.18 -17.28
CA LEU A 466 -1.47 16.27 -17.86
C LEU A 466 -0.91 14.91 -18.31
N ASP A 467 -1.64 13.81 -18.12
CA ASP A 467 -1.17 12.45 -18.48
C ASP A 467 -0.72 12.34 -19.93
N THR A 468 -1.39 13.04 -20.87
CA THR A 468 -1.03 13.03 -22.27
C THR A 468 0.24 13.81 -22.62
N PHE A 469 0.69 14.68 -21.70
CA PHE A 469 1.91 15.49 -21.85
C PHE A 469 3.10 14.88 -21.11
N PHE A 470 2.84 13.99 -20.14
CA PHE A 470 3.87 13.36 -19.32
C PHE A 470 4.46 12.16 -20.05
N ASP A 471 5.71 12.29 -20.51
CA ASP A 471 6.48 11.21 -21.12
C ASP A 471 7.68 10.87 -20.23
N PRO A 472 7.64 9.78 -19.46
CA PRO A 472 8.77 9.36 -18.63
C PRO A 472 9.98 8.89 -19.47
N HIS A 473 9.79 8.54 -20.75
CA HIS A 473 10.87 8.19 -21.68
C HIS A 473 11.47 9.41 -22.40
N HIS A 474 11.12 10.60 -21.96
CA HIS A 474 11.55 11.84 -22.61
C HIS A 474 13.08 11.92 -22.70
N PRO A 475 13.66 12.32 -23.87
CA PRO A 475 15.11 12.35 -24.08
C PRO A 475 15.88 13.18 -23.04
N ALA A 476 15.27 14.25 -22.50
CA ALA A 476 15.90 15.05 -21.44
C ALA A 476 16.12 14.23 -20.17
N VAL A 477 15.14 13.42 -19.75
CA VAL A 477 15.24 12.54 -18.59
C VAL A 477 16.33 11.49 -18.83
N LEU A 478 16.30 10.78 -19.96
CA LEU A 478 17.29 9.75 -20.30
C LEU A 478 18.71 10.31 -20.37
N ARG A 479 18.90 11.56 -20.85
CA ARG A 479 20.20 12.23 -20.84
C ARG A 479 20.70 12.54 -19.44
N LEU A 480 19.81 12.96 -18.54
CA LEU A 480 20.17 13.17 -17.13
C LEU A 480 20.58 11.86 -16.46
N LEU A 481 19.86 10.76 -16.71
CA LEU A 481 20.23 9.43 -16.20
C LEU A 481 21.63 9.02 -16.65
N GLN A 482 21.95 9.17 -17.95
CA GLN A 482 23.29 8.85 -18.46
C GLN A 482 24.36 9.73 -17.82
N MET A 483 24.14 11.04 -17.70
CA MET A 483 25.07 11.97 -17.07
C MET A 483 25.36 11.55 -15.61
N VAL A 484 24.33 11.22 -14.85
CA VAL A 484 24.47 10.79 -13.44
C VAL A 484 25.27 9.49 -13.35
N ALA A 485 24.99 8.51 -14.21
CA ALA A 485 25.73 7.24 -14.25
C ALA A 485 27.22 7.46 -14.58
N ASP A 486 27.52 8.26 -15.60
CA ASP A 486 28.89 8.58 -16.00
C ASP A 486 29.66 9.29 -14.87
N ASN A 487 29.02 10.23 -14.18
CA ASN A 487 29.64 10.96 -13.09
C ASN A 487 29.87 10.11 -11.84
N ALA A 488 28.90 9.24 -11.49
CA ALA A 488 29.05 8.26 -10.41
C ALA A 488 30.27 7.36 -10.65
N HIS A 489 30.37 6.76 -11.82
CA HIS A 489 31.46 5.84 -12.16
C HIS A 489 32.83 6.54 -12.24
N LYS A 490 32.88 7.79 -12.70
CA LYS A 490 34.13 8.57 -12.67
C LYS A 490 34.64 8.77 -11.25
N ALA A 491 33.73 8.95 -10.28
CA ALA A 491 34.07 9.09 -8.87
C ALA A 491 34.26 7.74 -8.16
N GLY A 492 33.95 6.61 -8.83
CA GLY A 492 34.10 5.26 -8.26
C GLY A 492 32.98 4.83 -7.33
N ILE A 493 31.82 5.50 -7.39
CA ILE A 493 30.62 5.12 -6.64
C ILE A 493 29.62 4.39 -7.53
N TRP A 494 28.77 3.56 -6.94
CA TRP A 494 27.72 2.86 -7.68
C TRP A 494 26.46 3.71 -7.82
N VAL A 495 25.65 3.41 -8.86
CA VAL A 495 24.42 4.13 -9.17
C VAL A 495 23.28 3.17 -9.51
N GLY A 496 22.11 3.43 -8.94
CA GLY A 496 20.89 2.68 -9.18
C GLY A 496 19.68 3.55 -9.52
N ILE A 497 18.57 2.87 -9.83
CA ILE A 497 17.27 3.48 -10.10
C ILE A 497 16.26 2.90 -9.10
N CYS A 498 15.57 3.76 -8.35
CA CYS A 498 14.49 3.35 -7.45
C CYS A 498 13.09 3.90 -7.83
N GLY A 499 13.01 4.71 -8.87
CA GLY A 499 11.74 5.19 -9.42
C GLY A 499 11.04 4.14 -10.29
N GLU A 500 9.81 4.43 -10.70
CA GLU A 500 8.95 3.50 -11.47
C GLU A 500 9.55 3.08 -12.82
N LEU A 501 10.38 3.92 -13.43
CA LEU A 501 11.09 3.56 -14.66
C LEU A 501 12.00 2.33 -14.50
N GLY A 502 12.50 2.05 -13.31
CA GLY A 502 13.30 0.84 -13.03
C GLY A 502 12.55 -0.45 -13.36
N ALA A 503 11.22 -0.44 -13.30
CA ALA A 503 10.36 -1.57 -13.62
C ALA A 503 9.95 -1.63 -15.11
N ASP A 504 10.30 -0.64 -15.91
CA ASP A 504 9.99 -0.62 -17.33
C ASP A 504 10.89 -1.59 -18.11
N LEU A 505 10.31 -2.72 -18.52
CA LEU A 505 11.02 -3.78 -19.24
C LEU A 505 11.56 -3.30 -20.61
N SER A 506 10.98 -2.27 -21.21
CA SER A 506 11.46 -1.73 -22.47
C SER A 506 12.75 -0.92 -22.33
N LEU A 507 12.99 -0.38 -21.13
CA LEU A 507 14.18 0.40 -20.78
C LEU A 507 15.27 -0.39 -20.05
N THR A 508 14.99 -1.61 -19.59
CA THR A 508 15.96 -2.41 -18.82
C THR A 508 17.32 -2.52 -19.52
N GLU A 509 17.32 -2.85 -20.82
CA GLU A 509 18.56 -2.94 -21.62
C GLU A 509 19.27 -1.58 -21.71
N THR A 510 18.51 -0.50 -21.89
CA THR A 510 19.03 0.87 -21.92
C THR A 510 19.73 1.23 -20.61
N PHE A 511 19.13 0.92 -19.48
CA PHE A 511 19.72 1.20 -18.16
C PHE A 511 21.00 0.39 -17.93
N ILE A 512 21.02 -0.86 -18.33
CA ILE A 512 22.23 -1.71 -18.23
C ILE A 512 23.36 -1.12 -19.10
N ARG A 513 23.04 -0.65 -20.31
CA ARG A 513 24.02 0.00 -21.20
C ARG A 513 24.49 1.36 -20.70
N MET A 514 23.61 2.13 -20.04
CA MET A 514 23.97 3.38 -19.37
C MET A 514 24.93 3.16 -18.19
N GLY A 515 25.07 1.93 -17.71
CA GLY A 515 25.95 1.59 -16.60
C GLY A 515 25.25 1.53 -15.25
N MET A 516 23.92 1.45 -15.18
CA MET A 516 23.24 1.26 -13.91
C MET A 516 23.71 -0.04 -13.25
N ASP A 517 24.06 0.05 -11.97
CA ASP A 517 24.53 -1.07 -11.13
C ASP A 517 23.39 -1.73 -10.37
N GLU A 518 22.30 -0.99 -10.17
CA GLU A 518 21.15 -1.43 -9.38
C GLU A 518 19.84 -1.00 -10.05
N LEU A 519 18.84 -1.88 -9.99
CA LEU A 519 17.45 -1.58 -10.32
C LEU A 519 16.58 -1.98 -9.13
N SER A 520 15.88 -1.01 -8.55
CA SER A 520 14.94 -1.25 -7.45
C SER A 520 13.51 -1.06 -7.94
N VAL A 521 12.72 -2.10 -7.80
CA VAL A 521 11.39 -2.21 -8.40
C VAL A 521 10.36 -2.67 -7.37
N SER A 522 9.08 -2.55 -7.69
CA SER A 522 8.06 -3.17 -6.83
C SER A 522 8.31 -4.69 -6.72
N PRO A 523 7.99 -5.32 -5.59
CA PRO A 523 8.26 -6.76 -5.40
C PRO A 523 7.73 -7.66 -6.52
N ALA A 524 6.57 -7.33 -7.08
CA ALA A 524 5.96 -8.08 -8.19
C ALA A 524 6.76 -8.01 -9.50
N MET A 525 7.58 -6.97 -9.67
CA MET A 525 8.40 -6.76 -10.88
C MET A 525 9.81 -7.36 -10.79
N VAL A 526 10.22 -7.88 -9.63
CA VAL A 526 11.56 -8.49 -9.45
C VAL A 526 11.81 -9.61 -10.46
N LEU A 527 10.93 -10.60 -10.53
CA LEU A 527 11.11 -11.72 -11.46
C LEU A 527 10.97 -11.34 -12.94
N PRO A 528 10.02 -10.50 -13.37
CA PRO A 528 9.97 -9.98 -14.74
C PRO A 528 11.23 -9.23 -15.16
N VAL A 529 11.77 -8.34 -14.29
CA VAL A 529 13.00 -7.60 -14.59
C VAL A 529 14.20 -8.55 -14.60
N ARG A 530 14.28 -9.54 -13.69
CA ARG A 530 15.30 -10.61 -13.72
C ARG A 530 15.30 -11.33 -15.05
N GLN A 531 14.13 -11.73 -15.56
CA GLN A 531 14.03 -12.34 -16.87
C GLN A 531 14.65 -11.44 -17.94
N LYS A 532 14.26 -10.15 -17.94
CA LYS A 532 14.75 -9.19 -18.94
C LYS A 532 16.27 -8.96 -18.85
N ILE A 533 16.84 -8.84 -17.63
CA ILE A 533 18.29 -8.74 -17.41
C ILE A 533 18.99 -9.96 -18.03
N ARG A 534 18.50 -11.16 -17.77
CA ARG A 534 19.10 -12.43 -18.25
C ARG A 534 18.97 -12.64 -19.77
N GLU A 535 18.10 -11.92 -20.44
CA GLU A 535 17.93 -11.90 -21.90
C GLU A 535 18.74 -10.80 -22.57
N THR A 536 19.33 -9.86 -21.80
CA THR A 536 20.10 -8.70 -22.29
C THR A 536 21.59 -9.05 -22.45
N THR A 537 22.21 -8.46 -23.48
CA THR A 537 23.65 -8.57 -23.78
C THR A 537 24.39 -7.29 -23.42
#